data_1184a8fec2b36068d5ab0e0f29bf9244
#
_entry.id   1184a8fec2b36068d5ab0e0f29bf9244
#
_cell.length_a   1.000
_cell.length_b   1.000
_cell.length_c   1.000
_cell.angle_alpha   90.00
_cell.angle_beta   90.00
_cell.angle_gamma   90.00
#
_symmetry.space_group_name_H-M   'P 1'
#
loop_
_entity.id
_entity.type
_entity.pdbx_description
1 polymer ?
#
loop_
_entity_poly.entity_id
_entity_poly.type
_entity_poly.pdbx_seq_one_letter_code
_entity_poly.pdbx_strand_id
1 'polypeptide(L)'
;MKTYQEMSKEELTQELTALKAEYEKIKGMGLALDMSRGKPGADQLDLSMGMLDVLDSKTALKSENGTDLRNYGVLDGIPEAKKLIADVIGTKPENVIIYGNSSLNIMYDQVARAEMFGICGNTPWCKLDKVKFLCPVPGYDRHFAITETFGIEMINIPMTENGPDMDLVEKYVNNDETVKGIWCVPKYSNPQGVVYSDETVRRFAALKPAAADFRIFWDNAYVVHHLYKEDQAQILDILEECKKAGNPDMVFEFCSTSKVSFPGSGIAAIASSETNIADIKKRLTIQTIGHDKINQLRHVKFFKNVDGIKAHMEKQADLIRPKFELVEKIFSDELASRGIGTWMHPLGGYFISFEAPEGCAKEIVSKCKEAGVVLTGAGSPFPYKKDPKDSVIRIAPTYPSLAELEQAANVFVVVVRMVAAEKFLAE
;
A
#
# COMPACT_ATOMS: atom_id res chain seq x y z
N MET A 1 -35.78 -0.65 -2.82
CA MET A 1 -35.82 -0.21 -1.40
C MET A 1 -35.67 1.30 -1.44
N LYS A 2 -36.27 2.09 -0.52
CA LYS A 2 -36.02 3.53 -0.45
C LYS A 2 -34.61 3.80 0.07
N THR A 3 -33.93 4.80 -0.47
CA THR A 3 -32.69 5.32 0.14
C THR A 3 -33.01 6.02 1.47
N TYR A 4 -32.02 6.18 2.35
CA TYR A 4 -32.22 6.90 3.63
C TYR A 4 -32.66 8.36 3.41
N GLN A 5 -32.25 8.98 2.30
CA GLN A 5 -32.71 10.33 1.92
C GLN A 5 -34.19 10.38 1.50
N GLU A 6 -34.75 9.27 1.03
CA GLU A 6 -36.17 9.17 0.59
C GLU A 6 -37.10 8.68 1.70
N MET A 7 -36.57 8.23 2.84
CA MET A 7 -37.35 7.75 3.99
C MET A 7 -37.90 8.93 4.77
N SER A 8 -39.13 8.76 5.30
CA SER A 8 -39.70 9.74 6.26
C SER A 8 -38.96 9.68 7.60
N LYS A 9 -39.10 10.74 8.40
CA LYS A 9 -38.55 10.74 9.78
C LYS A 9 -39.09 9.60 10.64
N GLU A 10 -40.34 9.20 10.42
CA GLU A 10 -40.95 8.05 11.12
C GLU A 10 -40.32 6.72 10.68
N GLU A 11 -40.13 6.53 9.37
CA GLU A 11 -39.47 5.34 8.81
C GLU A 11 -38.04 5.23 9.32
N LEU A 12 -37.26 6.32 9.29
CA LEU A 12 -35.89 6.37 9.82
C LEU A 12 -35.83 6.12 11.33
N THR A 13 -36.79 6.64 12.11
CA THR A 13 -36.86 6.44 13.57
C THR A 13 -37.13 4.98 13.91
N GLN A 14 -38.01 4.32 13.14
CA GLN A 14 -38.27 2.88 13.31
C GLN A 14 -37.03 2.04 12.96
N GLU A 15 -36.40 2.33 11.85
CA GLU A 15 -35.14 1.69 11.43
C GLU A 15 -34.03 1.84 12.51
N LEU A 16 -33.82 3.07 12.98
CA LEU A 16 -32.85 3.37 14.02
C LEU A 16 -33.12 2.62 15.32
N THR A 17 -34.39 2.52 15.72
CA THR A 17 -34.80 1.80 16.93
C THR A 17 -34.45 0.31 16.83
N ALA A 18 -34.73 -0.30 15.69
CA ALA A 18 -34.39 -1.71 15.43
C ALA A 18 -32.87 -1.93 15.42
N LEU A 19 -32.10 -1.05 14.72
CA LEU A 19 -30.65 -1.11 14.65
C LEU A 19 -29.99 -0.93 16.02
N LYS A 20 -30.49 -0.03 16.89
CA LYS A 20 -29.99 0.11 18.25
C LYS A 20 -30.18 -1.14 19.09
N ALA A 21 -31.35 -1.78 18.97
CA ALA A 21 -31.60 -3.04 19.67
C ALA A 21 -30.69 -4.19 19.19
N GLU A 22 -30.41 -4.23 17.89
CA GLU A 22 -29.48 -5.19 17.30
C GLU A 22 -28.03 -4.91 17.73
N TYR A 23 -27.62 -3.65 17.72
CA TYR A 23 -26.30 -3.22 18.16
C TYR A 23 -26.02 -3.59 19.63
N GLU A 24 -26.97 -3.37 20.53
CA GLU A 24 -26.82 -3.79 21.95
C GLU A 24 -26.73 -5.31 22.10
N LYS A 25 -27.44 -6.07 21.29
CA LYS A 25 -27.28 -7.52 21.23
C LYS A 25 -25.86 -7.92 20.82
N ILE A 26 -25.33 -7.29 19.75
CA ILE A 26 -23.97 -7.55 19.23
C ILE A 26 -22.93 -7.24 20.31
N LYS A 27 -23.03 -6.11 21.01
CA LYS A 27 -22.15 -5.76 22.13
C LYS A 27 -22.13 -6.82 23.22
N GLY A 28 -23.30 -7.40 23.51
CA GLY A 28 -23.44 -8.50 24.48
C GLY A 28 -22.77 -9.81 24.06
N MET A 29 -22.38 -9.98 22.79
CA MET A 29 -21.72 -11.19 22.29
C MET A 29 -20.23 -11.28 22.66
N GLY A 30 -19.60 -10.18 23.07
CA GLY A 30 -18.19 -10.15 23.46
C GLY A 30 -17.22 -10.48 22.32
N LEU A 31 -17.50 -10.01 21.11
CA LEU A 31 -16.67 -10.28 19.92
C LEU A 31 -15.27 -9.67 20.06
N ALA A 32 -14.29 -10.28 19.38
CA ALA A 32 -12.90 -9.82 19.31
C ALA A 32 -12.36 -10.05 17.88
N LEU A 33 -12.82 -9.23 16.94
CA LEU A 33 -12.57 -9.35 15.51
C LEU A 33 -11.68 -8.21 15.01
N ASP A 34 -10.80 -8.47 14.04
CA ASP A 34 -9.82 -7.49 13.55
C ASP A 34 -9.83 -7.39 12.01
N MET A 35 -10.36 -6.30 11.48
CA MET A 35 -10.27 -5.91 10.05
C MET A 35 -9.36 -4.70 9.83
N SER A 36 -8.45 -4.40 10.76
CA SER A 36 -7.61 -3.19 10.71
C SER A 36 -6.33 -3.36 9.89
N ARG A 37 -5.80 -4.58 9.79
CA ARG A 37 -4.45 -4.82 9.28
C ARG A 37 -4.43 -5.62 7.99
N GLY A 38 -3.93 -4.99 6.91
CA GLY A 38 -3.62 -5.66 5.65
C GLY A 38 -2.35 -6.51 5.76
N LYS A 39 -2.43 -7.63 6.49
CA LYS A 39 -1.37 -8.63 6.61
C LYS A 39 -1.87 -10.00 6.13
N PRO A 40 -0.96 -10.88 5.68
CA PRO A 40 -1.33 -12.25 5.32
C PRO A 40 -1.96 -13.00 6.48
N GLY A 41 -2.98 -13.79 6.21
CA GLY A 41 -3.52 -14.80 7.14
C GLY A 41 -2.59 -16.01 7.27
N ALA A 42 -2.84 -16.87 8.26
CA ALA A 42 -2.04 -18.07 8.47
C ALA A 42 -2.03 -18.99 7.24
N ASP A 43 -3.18 -19.16 6.61
CA ASP A 43 -3.40 -19.90 5.37
C ASP A 43 -2.50 -19.42 4.21
N GLN A 44 -2.33 -18.12 4.08
CA GLN A 44 -1.43 -17.51 3.09
C GLN A 44 0.05 -17.78 3.43
N LEU A 45 0.43 -17.68 4.71
CA LEU A 45 1.80 -17.94 5.16
C LEU A 45 2.18 -19.40 4.96
N ASP A 46 1.25 -20.32 5.16
CA ASP A 46 1.47 -21.76 4.98
C ASP A 46 1.85 -22.14 3.54
N LEU A 47 1.40 -21.38 2.54
CA LEU A 47 1.85 -21.56 1.16
C LEU A 47 3.37 -21.36 0.96
N SER A 48 3.99 -20.59 1.85
CA SER A 48 5.43 -20.27 1.80
C SER A 48 6.27 -21.20 2.68
N MET A 49 5.68 -22.13 3.46
CA MET A 49 6.43 -22.97 4.40
C MET A 49 7.53 -23.80 3.72
N GLY A 50 7.32 -24.25 2.49
CA GLY A 50 8.35 -24.93 1.70
C GLY A 50 9.64 -24.13 1.47
N MET A 51 9.62 -22.81 1.69
CA MET A 51 10.84 -22.00 1.66
C MET A 51 11.85 -22.39 2.75
N LEU A 52 11.40 -22.98 3.84
CA LEU A 52 12.28 -23.41 4.95
C LEU A 52 13.09 -24.65 4.59
N ASP A 53 12.63 -25.41 3.61
CA ASP A 53 13.24 -26.68 3.18
C ASP A 53 14.18 -26.55 1.98
N VAL A 54 14.21 -25.38 1.30
CA VAL A 54 15.04 -25.22 0.09
C VAL A 54 16.53 -24.98 0.38
N LEU A 55 16.89 -24.73 1.63
CA LEU A 55 18.27 -24.60 2.09
C LEU A 55 18.49 -25.49 3.31
N ASP A 56 19.54 -26.29 3.26
CA ASP A 56 20.00 -27.14 4.36
C ASP A 56 21.53 -27.05 4.51
N SER A 57 22.08 -27.80 5.47
CA SER A 57 23.53 -27.84 5.71
C SER A 57 24.36 -28.44 4.57
N LYS A 58 23.73 -29.07 3.58
CA LYS A 58 24.36 -29.67 2.41
C LYS A 58 24.26 -28.75 1.16
N THR A 59 23.42 -27.73 1.25
CA THR A 59 23.22 -26.78 0.15
C THR A 59 24.49 -25.98 -0.09
N ALA A 60 24.92 -25.89 -1.36
CA ALA A 60 26.00 -25.00 -1.74
C ALA A 60 25.53 -23.54 -1.59
N LEU A 61 26.01 -22.87 -0.53
CA LEU A 61 25.68 -21.47 -0.23
C LEU A 61 26.59 -20.53 -1.03
N LYS A 62 26.47 -20.60 -2.35
CA LYS A 62 27.18 -19.75 -3.31
C LYS A 62 26.19 -19.15 -4.28
N SER A 63 26.43 -17.89 -4.67
CA SER A 63 25.72 -17.24 -5.77
C SER A 63 26.18 -17.80 -7.12
N GLU A 64 25.46 -17.48 -8.20
CA GLU A 64 25.80 -17.93 -9.55
C GLU A 64 27.17 -17.43 -10.02
N ASN A 65 27.67 -16.31 -9.50
CA ASN A 65 29.01 -15.80 -9.77
C ASN A 65 30.08 -16.34 -8.80
N GLY A 66 29.75 -17.35 -7.98
CA GLY A 66 30.70 -18.05 -7.10
C GLY A 66 30.95 -17.39 -5.74
N THR A 67 30.28 -16.28 -5.40
CA THR A 67 30.42 -15.61 -4.09
C THR A 67 29.92 -16.50 -2.96
N ASP A 68 30.69 -16.66 -1.89
CA ASP A 68 30.28 -17.34 -0.66
C ASP A 68 29.28 -16.48 0.13
N LEU A 69 28.04 -16.94 0.24
CA LEU A 69 26.94 -16.18 0.83
C LEU A 69 26.95 -16.13 2.36
N ARG A 70 27.84 -16.91 2.98
CA ARG A 70 28.00 -16.96 4.45
C ARG A 70 28.84 -15.81 4.99
N ASN A 71 29.53 -15.10 4.11
CA ASN A 71 30.51 -14.08 4.50
C ASN A 71 30.04 -12.66 4.12
N TYR A 72 30.80 -11.67 4.50
CA TYR A 72 30.57 -10.26 4.17
C TYR A 72 30.60 -10.01 2.64
N GLY A 73 30.16 -8.84 2.23
CA GLY A 73 30.24 -8.36 0.86
C GLY A 73 28.92 -8.47 0.08
N VAL A 74 28.98 -8.13 -1.19
CA VAL A 74 27.83 -8.01 -2.11
C VAL A 74 26.82 -6.99 -1.58
N LEU A 75 27.20 -5.72 -1.61
CA LEU A 75 26.48 -4.59 -1.03
C LEU A 75 25.04 -4.47 -1.56
N ASP A 76 24.85 -4.71 -2.86
CA ASP A 76 23.59 -4.45 -3.58
C ASP A 76 22.76 -5.71 -3.86
N GLY A 77 23.16 -6.86 -3.29
CA GLY A 77 22.44 -8.12 -3.42
C GLY A 77 23.07 -9.09 -4.43
N ILE A 78 22.74 -10.38 -4.29
CA ILE A 78 23.25 -11.41 -5.20
C ILE A 78 22.63 -11.27 -6.60
N PRO A 79 23.38 -11.59 -7.69
CA PRO A 79 22.91 -11.38 -9.06
C PRO A 79 21.55 -12.00 -9.35
N GLU A 80 21.33 -13.24 -8.93
CA GLU A 80 20.09 -13.97 -9.15
C GLU A 80 18.90 -13.38 -8.40
N ALA A 81 19.10 -12.78 -7.21
CA ALA A 81 18.03 -12.09 -6.49
C ALA A 81 17.70 -10.73 -7.13
N LYS A 82 18.73 -10.01 -7.59
CA LYS A 82 18.55 -8.77 -8.37
C LYS A 82 17.76 -9.06 -9.64
N LYS A 83 18.12 -10.13 -10.36
CA LYS A 83 17.40 -10.56 -11.55
C LYS A 83 15.94 -10.93 -11.24
N LEU A 84 15.69 -11.71 -10.19
CA LEU A 84 14.33 -12.11 -9.80
C LEU A 84 13.44 -10.87 -9.53
N ILE A 85 13.95 -9.91 -8.78
CA ILE A 85 13.21 -8.67 -8.49
C ILE A 85 13.04 -7.80 -9.73
N ALA A 86 14.10 -7.66 -10.52
CA ALA A 86 14.04 -6.89 -11.77
C ALA A 86 12.99 -7.46 -12.74
N ASP A 87 12.89 -8.78 -12.88
CA ASP A 87 11.88 -9.46 -13.70
C ASP A 87 10.44 -9.21 -13.13
N VAL A 88 10.29 -9.08 -11.81
CA VAL A 88 8.98 -8.80 -11.18
C VAL A 88 8.49 -7.39 -11.47
N ILE A 89 9.37 -6.39 -11.42
CA ILE A 89 8.99 -4.98 -11.61
C ILE A 89 9.21 -4.47 -13.03
N GLY A 90 9.77 -5.30 -13.92
CA GLY A 90 9.94 -4.98 -15.32
C GLY A 90 11.20 -4.15 -15.65
N THR A 91 12.21 -4.12 -14.76
CA THR A 91 13.44 -3.34 -14.95
C THR A 91 14.67 -4.21 -15.17
N LYS A 92 15.86 -3.61 -15.17
CA LYS A 92 17.14 -4.32 -15.33
C LYS A 92 17.79 -4.59 -13.97
N PRO A 93 18.52 -5.74 -13.81
CA PRO A 93 19.18 -6.08 -12.55
C PRO A 93 20.19 -5.03 -12.05
N GLU A 94 20.88 -4.33 -12.94
CA GLU A 94 21.84 -3.27 -12.58
C GLU A 94 21.17 -2.06 -11.91
N ASN A 95 19.89 -1.84 -12.16
CA ASN A 95 19.09 -0.78 -11.55
C ASN A 95 18.56 -1.13 -10.15
N VAL A 96 18.81 -2.35 -9.66
CA VAL A 96 18.20 -2.88 -8.42
C VAL A 96 19.24 -3.00 -7.30
N ILE A 97 18.86 -2.58 -6.09
CA ILE A 97 19.57 -2.90 -4.85
C ILE A 97 18.60 -3.70 -3.96
N ILE A 98 19.05 -4.88 -3.53
CA ILE A 98 18.32 -5.70 -2.55
C ILE A 98 18.73 -5.26 -1.15
N TYR A 99 17.71 -5.04 -0.31
CA TYR A 99 17.84 -4.69 1.11
C TYR A 99 17.37 -5.84 2.02
N GLY A 100 17.02 -5.51 3.25
CA GLY A 100 16.36 -6.41 4.19
C GLY A 100 14.90 -6.71 3.80
N ASN A 101 14.05 -6.97 4.77
CA ASN A 101 12.70 -7.48 4.55
C ASN A 101 11.60 -6.44 4.29
N SER A 102 11.90 -5.14 4.37
CA SER A 102 10.87 -4.09 4.38
C SER A 102 11.16 -2.94 3.43
N SER A 103 10.29 -2.72 2.43
CA SER A 103 10.33 -1.53 1.59
C SER A 103 10.08 -0.25 2.38
N LEU A 104 9.28 -0.29 3.45
CA LEU A 104 9.07 0.85 4.34
C LEU A 104 10.40 1.35 4.95
N ASN A 105 11.29 0.42 5.35
CA ASN A 105 12.61 0.76 5.85
C ASN A 105 13.45 1.46 4.79
N ILE A 106 13.38 1.00 3.54
CA ILE A 106 14.11 1.62 2.42
C ILE A 106 13.58 3.04 2.15
N MET A 107 12.25 3.23 2.14
CA MET A 107 11.63 4.53 1.95
C MET A 107 12.02 5.52 3.05
N TYR A 108 11.97 5.08 4.32
CA TYR A 108 12.46 5.87 5.44
C TYR A 108 13.93 6.25 5.26
N ASP A 109 14.77 5.30 4.84
CA ASP A 109 16.20 5.49 4.63
C ASP A 109 16.49 6.51 3.52
N GLN A 110 15.72 6.50 2.40
CA GLN A 110 15.89 7.49 1.34
C GLN A 110 15.52 8.90 1.80
N VAL A 111 14.44 9.08 2.57
CA VAL A 111 14.09 10.37 3.16
C VAL A 111 15.16 10.83 4.16
N ALA A 112 15.60 9.95 5.07
CA ALA A 112 16.66 10.25 6.03
C ALA A 112 17.97 10.66 5.34
N ARG A 113 18.34 10.00 4.25
CA ARG A 113 19.53 10.36 3.45
C ARG A 113 19.38 11.71 2.76
N ALA A 114 18.23 11.99 2.21
CA ALA A 114 17.94 13.28 1.61
C ALA A 114 18.04 14.41 2.65
N GLU A 115 17.50 14.18 3.84
CA GLU A 115 17.62 15.10 4.98
C GLU A 115 19.08 15.36 5.36
N MET A 116 19.86 14.30 5.55
CA MET A 116 21.22 14.39 6.10
C MET A 116 22.29 14.74 5.07
N PHE A 117 22.13 14.31 3.83
CA PHE A 117 23.22 14.34 2.83
C PHE A 117 22.81 14.96 1.49
N GLY A 118 21.52 15.21 1.26
CA GLY A 118 20.98 15.57 -0.05
C GLY A 118 20.97 14.38 -1.03
N ILE A 119 20.35 14.56 -2.18
CA ILE A 119 20.25 13.59 -3.26
C ILE A 119 21.18 14.04 -4.40
N CYS A 120 22.06 13.16 -4.88
CA CYS A 120 22.95 13.40 -6.03
C CYS A 120 23.70 14.74 -5.95
N GLY A 121 24.21 15.09 -4.78
CA GLY A 121 25.00 16.33 -4.56
C GLY A 121 24.20 17.60 -4.32
N ASN A 122 22.88 17.54 -4.31
CA ASN A 122 22.03 18.67 -3.94
C ASN A 122 22.13 18.97 -2.43
N THR A 123 21.64 20.14 -2.03
CA THR A 123 21.64 20.59 -0.64
C THR A 123 20.84 19.61 0.24
N PRO A 124 21.40 19.17 1.39
CA PRO A 124 20.65 18.39 2.38
C PRO A 124 19.34 19.10 2.78
N TRP A 125 18.25 18.35 2.84
CA TRP A 125 16.93 18.94 3.10
C TRP A 125 16.85 19.61 4.49
N CYS A 126 17.56 19.08 5.49
CA CYS A 126 17.65 19.71 6.81
C CYS A 126 18.29 21.11 6.81
N LYS A 127 18.90 21.55 5.70
CA LYS A 127 19.48 22.89 5.53
C LYS A 127 18.58 23.84 4.72
N LEU A 128 17.43 23.34 4.26
CA LEU A 128 16.45 24.15 3.55
C LEU A 128 15.43 24.71 4.54
N ASP A 129 14.94 25.91 4.27
CA ASP A 129 13.93 26.55 5.12
C ASP A 129 12.61 25.78 5.11
N LYS A 130 12.33 25.08 4.01
CA LYS A 130 11.07 24.35 3.82
C LYS A 130 11.22 23.18 2.86
N VAL A 131 10.61 22.06 3.22
CA VAL A 131 10.46 20.88 2.39
C VAL A 131 8.99 20.44 2.40
N LYS A 132 8.47 20.12 1.21
CA LYS A 132 7.09 19.65 1.02
C LYS A 132 7.07 18.34 0.28
N PHE A 133 6.08 17.52 0.62
CA PHE A 133 5.71 16.30 -0.09
C PHE A 133 4.25 16.33 -0.52
N LEU A 134 4.00 15.90 -1.75
CA LEU A 134 2.66 15.65 -2.23
C LEU A 134 2.19 14.28 -1.75
N CYS A 135 0.99 14.24 -1.25
CA CYS A 135 0.39 13.06 -0.64
C CYS A 135 -0.95 12.75 -1.31
N PRO A 136 -0.98 11.85 -2.31
CA PRO A 136 -2.24 11.32 -2.83
C PRO A 136 -3.10 10.73 -1.71
N VAL A 137 -4.36 11.20 -1.62
CA VAL A 137 -5.28 10.85 -0.54
C VAL A 137 -6.64 10.39 -1.06
N PRO A 138 -7.24 9.37 -0.42
CA PRO A 138 -6.70 8.58 0.70
C PRO A 138 -5.47 7.76 0.30
N GLY A 139 -4.51 7.60 1.20
CA GLY A 139 -3.23 6.96 0.91
C GLY A 139 -2.69 6.10 2.07
N TYR A 140 -1.44 5.68 1.96
CA TYR A 140 -0.82 4.79 2.95
C TYR A 140 -0.28 5.56 4.16
N ASP A 141 -0.86 5.32 5.31
CA ASP A 141 -0.57 6.01 6.58
C ASP A 141 0.91 5.98 6.99
N ARG A 142 1.66 4.92 6.63
CA ARG A 142 3.10 4.82 6.94
C ARG A 142 3.96 5.78 6.13
N HIS A 143 3.60 6.07 4.89
CA HIS A 143 4.25 7.10 4.09
C HIS A 143 4.13 8.46 4.78
N PHE A 144 2.92 8.81 5.20
CA PHE A 144 2.66 10.08 5.89
C PHE A 144 3.39 10.15 7.24
N ALA A 145 3.49 9.04 7.96
CA ALA A 145 4.24 9.00 9.21
C ALA A 145 5.75 9.23 9.00
N ILE A 146 6.35 8.79 7.89
CA ILE A 146 7.74 9.12 7.55
C ILE A 146 7.89 10.63 7.37
N THR A 147 7.10 11.24 6.50
CA THR A 147 7.18 12.68 6.22
C THR A 147 6.92 13.52 7.46
N GLU A 148 5.91 13.16 8.26
CA GLU A 148 5.60 13.83 9.52
C GLU A 148 6.77 13.77 10.52
N THR A 149 7.43 12.60 10.61
CA THR A 149 8.58 12.39 11.51
C THR A 149 9.75 13.30 11.20
N PHE A 150 9.99 13.58 9.92
CA PHE A 150 11.05 14.49 9.48
C PHE A 150 10.61 15.97 9.41
N GLY A 151 9.39 16.31 9.82
CA GLY A 151 8.89 17.67 9.79
C GLY A 151 8.59 18.20 8.38
N ILE A 152 8.48 17.33 7.40
CA ILE A 152 8.15 17.67 6.02
C ILE A 152 6.67 18.03 5.91
N GLU A 153 6.36 19.21 5.32
CA GLU A 153 4.98 19.64 5.09
C GLU A 153 4.30 18.74 4.06
N MET A 154 3.12 18.24 4.38
CA MET A 154 2.36 17.35 3.52
C MET A 154 1.20 18.10 2.85
N ILE A 155 1.09 17.96 1.52
CA ILE A 155 0.04 18.56 0.69
C ILE A 155 -0.86 17.43 0.17
N ASN A 156 -2.14 17.47 0.52
CA ASN A 156 -3.12 16.51 0.01
C ASN A 156 -3.33 16.69 -1.50
N ILE A 157 -3.24 15.60 -2.24
CA ILE A 157 -3.61 15.52 -3.66
C ILE A 157 -4.78 14.54 -3.77
N PRO A 158 -5.96 14.96 -4.23
CA PRO A 158 -7.08 14.05 -4.41
C PRO A 158 -6.76 12.90 -5.36
N MET A 159 -7.18 11.71 -5.02
CA MET A 159 -7.16 10.56 -5.93
C MET A 159 -8.38 10.60 -6.84
N THR A 160 -8.19 10.18 -8.09
CA THR A 160 -9.22 9.90 -9.08
C THR A 160 -9.25 8.40 -9.40
N GLU A 161 -10.15 7.96 -10.24
CA GLU A 161 -10.19 6.57 -10.73
C GLU A 161 -8.95 6.16 -11.55
N ASN A 162 -8.17 7.13 -12.05
CA ASN A 162 -6.99 6.93 -12.89
C ASN A 162 -5.66 7.19 -12.18
N GLY A 163 -5.68 7.48 -10.88
CA GLY A 163 -4.52 7.89 -10.09
C GLY A 163 -4.73 9.26 -9.43
N PRO A 164 -3.67 9.94 -8.97
CA PRO A 164 -3.79 11.27 -8.36
C PRO A 164 -4.21 12.33 -9.40
N ASP A 165 -4.81 13.41 -8.92
CA ASP A 165 -5.10 14.60 -9.73
C ASP A 165 -3.79 15.18 -10.28
N MET A 166 -3.49 14.82 -11.53
CA MET A 166 -2.24 15.21 -12.19
C MET A 166 -2.15 16.71 -12.50
N ASP A 167 -3.26 17.42 -12.64
CA ASP A 167 -3.23 18.88 -12.84
C ASP A 167 -2.68 19.58 -11.60
N LEU A 168 -3.08 19.10 -10.41
CA LEU A 168 -2.52 19.59 -9.15
C LEU A 168 -1.08 19.14 -8.95
N VAL A 169 -0.73 17.88 -9.28
CA VAL A 169 0.65 17.39 -9.19
C VAL A 169 1.57 18.27 -10.06
N GLU A 170 1.24 18.46 -11.34
CA GLU A 170 2.02 19.28 -12.26
C GLU A 170 2.12 20.74 -11.79
N LYS A 171 1.03 21.31 -11.29
CA LYS A 171 1.01 22.68 -10.74
C LYS A 171 2.02 22.85 -9.61
N TYR A 172 2.07 21.93 -8.67
CA TYR A 172 2.99 22.02 -7.54
C TYR A 172 4.43 21.69 -7.95
N VAL A 173 4.64 20.55 -8.61
CA VAL A 173 5.98 20.05 -8.93
C VAL A 173 6.72 20.99 -9.88
N ASN A 174 6.04 21.52 -10.88
CA ASN A 174 6.68 22.35 -11.92
C ASN A 174 6.92 23.79 -11.49
N ASN A 175 6.32 24.28 -10.36
CA ASN A 175 6.37 25.68 -9.99
C ASN A 175 6.86 25.94 -8.55
N ASP A 176 7.02 24.92 -7.72
CA ASP A 176 7.41 25.07 -6.31
C ASP A 176 8.68 24.23 -6.02
N GLU A 177 9.82 24.93 -5.91
CA GLU A 177 11.12 24.27 -5.61
C GLU A 177 11.21 23.64 -4.22
N THR A 178 10.26 23.96 -3.33
CA THR A 178 10.19 23.35 -1.99
C THR A 178 9.52 21.96 -2.02
N VAL A 179 8.86 21.60 -3.12
CA VAL A 179 8.27 20.26 -3.32
C VAL A 179 9.38 19.29 -3.73
N LYS A 180 9.74 18.40 -2.83
CA LYS A 180 10.86 17.46 -2.99
C LYS A 180 10.44 16.03 -3.30
N GLY A 181 9.17 15.71 -3.11
CA GLY A 181 8.71 14.35 -3.39
C GLY A 181 7.21 14.19 -3.43
N ILE A 182 6.80 13.03 -3.91
CA ILE A 182 5.42 12.55 -3.93
C ILE A 182 5.40 11.07 -3.57
N TRP A 183 4.46 10.66 -2.72
CA TRP A 183 4.19 9.27 -2.43
C TRP A 183 3.21 8.67 -3.44
N CYS A 184 3.56 7.54 -4.06
CA CYS A 184 2.69 6.84 -5.00
C CYS A 184 2.58 5.37 -4.65
N VAL A 185 1.34 4.83 -4.66
CA VAL A 185 1.07 3.39 -4.67
C VAL A 185 0.32 3.10 -5.97
N PRO A 186 1.04 2.84 -7.08
CA PRO A 186 0.47 2.99 -8.41
C PRO A 186 -0.43 1.84 -8.85
N LYS A 187 -0.32 0.68 -8.21
CA LYS A 187 -1.08 -0.51 -8.56
C LYS A 187 -1.82 -1.01 -7.33
N TYR A 188 -3.14 -1.15 -7.46
CA TYR A 188 -4.02 -1.55 -6.35
C TYR A 188 -3.79 -0.70 -5.10
N SER A 189 -3.88 0.63 -5.26
CA SER A 189 -3.50 1.62 -4.25
C SER A 189 -4.11 1.33 -2.87
N ASN A 190 -3.35 1.63 -1.83
CA ASN A 190 -3.81 1.50 -0.45
C ASN A 190 -4.43 2.85 0.00
N PRO A 191 -5.76 2.92 0.32
CA PRO A 191 -6.69 1.81 0.46
C PRO A 191 -7.61 1.55 -0.74
N GLN A 192 -7.64 2.39 -1.78
CA GLN A 192 -8.73 2.45 -2.76
C GLN A 192 -8.72 1.33 -3.80
N GLY A 193 -7.59 0.64 -4.02
CA GLY A 193 -7.48 -0.35 -5.09
C GLY A 193 -7.27 0.24 -6.49
N VAL A 194 -7.12 1.55 -6.62
CA VAL A 194 -6.90 2.25 -7.90
C VAL A 194 -5.60 1.76 -8.56
N VAL A 195 -5.65 1.62 -9.87
CA VAL A 195 -4.47 1.39 -10.72
C VAL A 195 -4.26 2.65 -11.56
N TYR A 196 -3.05 3.19 -11.55
CA TYR A 196 -2.73 4.39 -12.33
C TYR A 196 -2.83 4.07 -13.82
N SER A 197 -3.51 4.93 -14.56
CA SER A 197 -3.63 4.79 -16.00
C SER A 197 -2.31 5.05 -16.72
N ASP A 198 -2.19 4.54 -17.95
CA ASP A 198 -1.04 4.82 -18.81
C ASP A 198 -0.80 6.33 -19.01
N GLU A 199 -1.88 7.11 -19.11
CA GLU A 199 -1.80 8.57 -19.21
C GLU A 199 -1.20 9.16 -17.94
N THR A 200 -1.67 8.75 -16.77
CA THR A 200 -1.12 9.19 -15.47
C THR A 200 0.37 8.90 -15.37
N VAL A 201 0.80 7.68 -15.75
CA VAL A 201 2.22 7.32 -15.71
C VAL A 201 3.05 8.19 -16.66
N ARG A 202 2.56 8.43 -17.90
CA ARG A 202 3.24 9.32 -18.86
C ARG A 202 3.27 10.78 -18.39
N ARG A 203 2.23 11.26 -17.73
CA ARG A 203 2.21 12.62 -17.12
C ARG A 203 3.24 12.72 -16.00
N PHE A 204 3.37 11.70 -15.14
CA PHE A 204 4.45 11.65 -14.16
C PHE A 204 5.83 11.72 -14.82
N ALA A 205 6.05 10.93 -15.86
CA ALA A 205 7.32 10.91 -16.59
C ALA A 205 7.67 12.25 -17.24
N ALA A 206 6.66 13.00 -17.68
CA ALA A 206 6.81 14.27 -18.37
C ALA A 206 6.90 15.50 -17.43
N LEU A 207 6.86 15.32 -16.11
CA LEU A 207 7.01 16.41 -15.14
C LEU A 207 8.29 17.21 -15.39
N LYS A 208 8.25 18.50 -15.07
CA LYS A 208 9.38 19.42 -15.16
C LYS A 208 9.66 20.02 -13.77
N PRO A 209 10.21 19.23 -12.83
CA PRO A 209 10.34 19.66 -11.46
C PRO A 209 11.13 20.96 -11.32
N ALA A 210 10.59 21.93 -10.58
CA ALA A 210 11.31 23.14 -10.17
C ALA A 210 12.50 22.78 -9.26
N ALA A 211 12.39 21.70 -8.48
CA ALA A 211 13.45 21.17 -7.63
C ALA A 211 14.27 20.10 -8.37
N ALA A 212 15.58 20.29 -8.52
CA ALA A 212 16.48 19.33 -9.18
C ALA A 212 16.56 17.98 -8.45
N ASP A 213 16.27 17.99 -7.16
CA ASP A 213 16.29 16.82 -6.26
C ASP A 213 14.89 16.24 -5.98
N PHE A 214 13.87 16.65 -6.73
CA PHE A 214 12.54 16.05 -6.65
C PHE A 214 12.59 14.57 -7.01
N ARG A 215 11.86 13.73 -6.23
CA ARG A 215 11.73 12.29 -6.51
C ARG A 215 10.29 11.82 -6.36
N ILE A 216 9.90 10.94 -7.28
CA ILE A 216 8.68 10.13 -7.18
C ILE A 216 9.04 8.90 -6.35
N PHE A 217 8.40 8.74 -5.20
CA PHE A 217 8.50 7.55 -4.35
C PHE A 217 7.41 6.57 -4.81
N TRP A 218 7.79 5.65 -5.67
CA TRP A 218 6.90 4.72 -6.37
C TRP A 218 6.85 3.39 -5.62
N ASP A 219 5.95 3.27 -4.64
CA ASP A 219 5.79 2.06 -3.82
C ASP A 219 4.95 1.02 -4.57
N ASN A 220 5.61 0.15 -5.31
CA ASN A 220 5.02 -0.92 -6.11
C ASN A 220 4.78 -2.18 -5.24
N ALA A 221 4.13 -1.98 -4.08
CA ALA A 221 3.91 -3.03 -3.08
C ALA A 221 3.01 -4.16 -3.58
N TYR A 222 2.17 -3.91 -4.59
CA TYR A 222 1.15 -4.83 -5.07
C TYR A 222 1.35 -5.26 -6.52
N VAL A 223 2.58 -5.22 -7.03
CA VAL A 223 2.91 -5.51 -8.43
C VAL A 223 2.37 -6.85 -8.95
N VAL A 224 2.29 -7.88 -8.10
CA VAL A 224 1.84 -9.24 -8.42
C VAL A 224 0.59 -9.68 -7.64
N HIS A 225 -0.13 -8.74 -7.02
CA HIS A 225 -1.23 -9.06 -6.09
C HIS A 225 -2.61 -8.95 -6.77
N HIS A 226 -2.77 -9.66 -7.88
CA HIS A 226 -4.06 -9.78 -8.59
C HIS A 226 -5.02 -10.67 -7.80
N LEU A 227 -6.31 -10.32 -7.76
CA LEU A 227 -7.36 -11.20 -7.21
C LEU A 227 -7.95 -12.11 -8.29
N TYR A 228 -8.00 -11.65 -9.52
CA TYR A 228 -8.62 -12.36 -10.65
C TYR A 228 -7.56 -12.68 -11.70
N LYS A 229 -7.59 -13.92 -12.19
CA LYS A 229 -6.61 -14.41 -13.17
C LYS A 229 -6.83 -13.79 -14.56
N GLU A 230 -8.09 -13.61 -14.89
CA GLU A 230 -8.54 -13.09 -16.19
C GLU A 230 -8.50 -11.57 -16.29
N ASP A 231 -8.41 -10.89 -15.12
CA ASP A 231 -8.43 -9.44 -15.03
C ASP A 231 -7.24 -8.92 -14.21
N GLN A 232 -6.07 -9.06 -14.79
CA GLN A 232 -4.81 -8.62 -14.18
C GLN A 232 -4.46 -7.21 -14.68
N ALA A 233 -4.58 -6.22 -13.82
CA ALA A 233 -4.17 -4.87 -14.15
C ALA A 233 -2.70 -4.82 -14.59
N GLN A 234 -2.42 -4.07 -15.63
CA GLN A 234 -1.08 -3.74 -16.09
C GLN A 234 -0.80 -2.27 -15.81
N ILE A 235 0.46 -1.95 -15.62
CA ILE A 235 0.93 -0.58 -15.45
C ILE A 235 2.22 -0.40 -16.25
N LEU A 236 2.39 0.76 -16.86
CA LEU A 236 3.62 1.09 -17.57
C LEU A 236 4.81 1.14 -16.59
N ASP A 237 5.97 0.74 -17.08
CA ASP A 237 7.23 0.89 -16.35
C ASP A 237 7.59 2.38 -16.25
N ILE A 238 7.47 2.94 -15.05
CA ILE A 238 7.74 4.35 -14.79
C ILE A 238 9.21 4.73 -15.04
N LEU A 239 10.16 3.82 -14.77
CA LEU A 239 11.57 4.07 -15.00
C LEU A 239 11.86 4.24 -16.49
N GLU A 240 11.28 3.38 -17.31
CA GLU A 240 11.44 3.45 -18.77
C GLU A 240 10.70 4.65 -19.37
N GLU A 241 9.50 4.98 -18.89
CA GLU A 241 8.76 6.18 -19.33
C GLU A 241 9.50 7.48 -18.94
N CYS A 242 10.05 7.57 -17.72
CA CYS A 242 10.88 8.71 -17.32
C CYS A 242 12.14 8.83 -18.18
N LYS A 243 12.79 7.72 -18.53
CA LYS A 243 13.94 7.72 -19.42
C LYS A 243 13.58 8.24 -20.82
N LYS A 244 12.48 7.79 -21.40
CA LYS A 244 11.95 8.29 -22.69
C LYS A 244 11.62 9.78 -22.65
N ALA A 245 11.13 10.26 -21.52
CA ALA A 245 10.81 11.69 -21.32
C ALA A 245 12.02 12.58 -21.00
N GLY A 246 13.23 11.99 -20.86
CA GLY A 246 14.45 12.73 -20.52
C GLY A 246 14.65 13.00 -19.03
N ASN A 247 13.88 12.32 -18.15
CA ASN A 247 13.90 12.47 -16.70
C ASN A 247 14.33 11.17 -15.97
N PRO A 248 15.45 10.51 -16.34
CA PRO A 248 15.79 9.16 -15.87
C PRO A 248 15.97 9.09 -14.35
N ASP A 249 16.37 10.18 -13.69
CA ASP A 249 16.74 10.21 -12.28
C ASP A 249 15.55 10.55 -11.34
N MET A 250 14.32 10.70 -11.89
CA MET A 250 13.21 11.24 -11.12
C MET A 250 12.52 10.23 -10.19
N VAL A 251 12.82 8.93 -10.31
CA VAL A 251 12.05 7.87 -9.62
C VAL A 251 12.91 7.06 -8.66
N PHE A 252 12.35 6.82 -7.47
CA PHE A 252 12.70 5.73 -6.58
C PHE A 252 11.55 4.73 -6.57
N GLU A 253 11.73 3.56 -7.16
CA GLU A 253 10.74 2.49 -7.16
C GLU A 253 11.06 1.48 -6.06
N PHE A 254 10.04 1.10 -5.28
CA PHE A 254 10.18 0.18 -4.16
C PHE A 254 9.28 -1.05 -4.35
N CYS A 255 9.79 -2.20 -3.95
CA CYS A 255 9.00 -3.42 -3.87
C CYS A 255 9.49 -4.31 -2.72
N SER A 256 8.68 -5.29 -2.35
CA SER A 256 9.07 -6.30 -1.36
C SER A 256 8.27 -7.58 -1.52
N THR A 257 8.81 -8.67 -0.96
CA THR A 257 8.09 -9.94 -0.84
C THR A 257 7.28 -10.05 0.46
N SER A 258 7.04 -8.95 1.17
CA SER A 258 6.34 -8.95 2.47
C SER A 258 4.95 -9.56 2.45
N LYS A 259 4.25 -9.49 1.30
CA LYS A 259 2.93 -10.09 1.11
C LYS A 259 2.96 -11.23 0.06
N VAL A 260 4.17 -11.66 -0.32
CA VAL A 260 4.41 -12.78 -1.25
C VAL A 260 4.91 -13.99 -0.50
N SER A 261 5.88 -13.81 0.41
CA SER A 261 6.44 -14.86 1.26
C SER A 261 6.16 -14.58 2.74
N PHE A 262 7.20 -14.42 3.56
CA PHE A 262 7.07 -14.10 4.97
C PHE A 262 7.34 -12.60 5.22
N PRO A 263 6.39 -11.83 5.79
CA PRO A 263 6.62 -10.42 6.10
C PRO A 263 7.83 -10.17 7.00
N GLY A 264 8.04 -11.05 7.98
CA GLY A 264 9.16 -10.96 8.93
C GLY A 264 10.50 -11.44 8.35
N SER A 265 10.52 -12.11 7.21
CA SER A 265 11.71 -12.76 6.63
C SER A 265 11.68 -12.72 5.09
N GLY A 266 11.14 -11.64 4.53
CA GLY A 266 11.13 -11.37 3.09
C GLY A 266 12.42 -10.74 2.59
N ILE A 267 12.38 -10.28 1.35
CA ILE A 267 13.36 -9.38 0.74
C ILE A 267 12.64 -8.15 0.20
N ALA A 268 13.31 -7.01 0.25
CA ALA A 268 12.82 -5.76 -0.30
C ALA A 268 13.89 -5.15 -1.20
N ALA A 269 13.48 -4.29 -2.10
CA ALA A 269 14.39 -3.67 -3.05
C ALA A 269 13.98 -2.24 -3.38
N ILE A 270 14.99 -1.48 -3.81
CA ILE A 270 14.82 -0.23 -4.54
C ILE A 270 15.34 -0.41 -5.95
N ALA A 271 14.60 0.15 -6.92
CA ALA A 271 15.07 0.29 -8.29
C ALA A 271 15.09 1.76 -8.69
N SER A 272 16.10 2.16 -9.48
CA SER A 272 16.23 3.53 -9.94
C SER A 272 17.25 3.62 -11.10
N SER A 273 17.52 4.85 -11.58
CA SER A 273 18.58 5.11 -12.56
C SER A 273 19.97 4.77 -12.04
N GLU A 274 20.92 4.61 -12.95
CA GLU A 274 22.34 4.39 -12.60
C GLU A 274 22.89 5.49 -11.70
N THR A 275 22.54 6.75 -11.94
CA THR A 275 22.95 7.92 -11.14
C THR A 275 22.47 7.78 -9.70
N ASN A 276 21.17 7.53 -9.53
CA ASN A 276 20.59 7.34 -8.21
C ASN A 276 21.15 6.11 -7.50
N ILE A 277 21.29 4.99 -8.19
CA ILE A 277 21.87 3.75 -7.65
C ILE A 277 23.31 3.98 -7.18
N ALA A 278 24.12 4.71 -7.95
CA ALA A 278 25.50 5.05 -7.56
C ALA A 278 25.53 5.93 -6.30
N ASP A 279 24.66 6.95 -6.22
CA ASP A 279 24.57 7.82 -5.04
C ASP A 279 24.11 7.05 -3.79
N ILE A 280 23.09 6.19 -3.94
CA ILE A 280 22.60 5.32 -2.86
C ILE A 280 23.72 4.39 -2.38
N LYS A 281 24.42 3.70 -3.28
CA LYS A 281 25.52 2.77 -2.93
C LYS A 281 26.64 3.47 -2.21
N LYS A 282 27.01 4.69 -2.60
CA LYS A 282 28.02 5.50 -1.93
C LYS A 282 27.73 5.71 -0.45
N ARG A 283 26.46 5.86 -0.07
CA ARG A 283 26.03 6.02 1.33
C ARG A 283 25.82 4.66 2.01
N LEU A 284 25.30 3.70 1.27
CA LEU A 284 25.02 2.36 1.78
C LEU A 284 26.27 1.66 2.31
N THR A 285 27.46 1.89 1.70
CA THR A 285 28.75 1.35 2.16
C THR A 285 29.13 1.75 3.58
N ILE A 286 28.57 2.86 4.09
CA ILE A 286 28.82 3.32 5.45
C ILE A 286 27.83 2.66 6.43
N GLN A 287 26.64 2.34 5.96
CA GLN A 287 25.54 1.81 6.77
C GLN A 287 25.64 0.29 6.93
N THR A 288 26.06 -0.43 5.89
CA THR A 288 26.16 -1.90 5.87
C THR A 288 27.25 -2.38 4.92
N ILE A 289 27.71 -3.62 5.12
CA ILE A 289 28.59 -4.33 4.19
C ILE A 289 27.76 -5.18 3.20
N GLY A 290 26.51 -5.43 3.50
CA GLY A 290 25.56 -6.19 2.68
C GLY A 290 24.43 -6.76 3.54
N HIS A 291 23.33 -7.06 2.88
CA HIS A 291 22.15 -7.64 3.51
C HIS A 291 22.21 -9.17 3.50
N ASP A 292 21.26 -9.84 4.15
CA ASP A 292 21.18 -11.30 4.30
C ASP A 292 21.10 -12.02 2.93
N LYS A 293 22.24 -12.54 2.48
CA LYS A 293 22.36 -13.23 1.20
C LYS A 293 21.82 -14.66 1.22
N ILE A 294 21.80 -15.30 2.39
CA ILE A 294 21.20 -16.63 2.54
C ILE A 294 19.69 -16.53 2.34
N ASN A 295 19.07 -15.50 2.91
CA ASN A 295 17.66 -15.23 2.69
C ASN A 295 17.35 -14.87 1.22
N GLN A 296 18.21 -14.11 0.56
CA GLN A 296 18.09 -13.84 -0.87
C GLN A 296 18.13 -15.14 -1.70
N LEU A 297 19.12 -16.00 -1.45
CA LEU A 297 19.21 -17.31 -2.12
C LEU A 297 17.99 -18.20 -1.87
N ARG A 298 17.46 -18.17 -0.64
CA ARG A 298 16.25 -18.91 -0.28
C ARG A 298 15.07 -18.52 -1.15
N HIS A 299 14.85 -17.23 -1.36
CA HIS A 299 13.79 -16.72 -2.23
C HIS A 299 14.00 -17.16 -3.70
N VAL A 300 15.24 -17.02 -4.20
CA VAL A 300 15.57 -17.46 -5.55
C VAL A 300 15.33 -18.96 -5.74
N LYS A 301 15.77 -19.78 -4.81
CA LYS A 301 15.56 -21.24 -4.90
C LYS A 301 14.10 -21.67 -4.81
N PHE A 302 13.32 -20.98 -4.01
CA PHE A 302 11.89 -21.30 -3.86
C PHE A 302 11.09 -20.87 -5.08
N PHE A 303 11.22 -19.64 -5.50
CA PHE A 303 10.43 -19.09 -6.62
C PHE A 303 11.00 -19.44 -7.99
N LYS A 304 12.33 -19.63 -8.08
CA LYS A 304 13.11 -19.90 -9.30
C LYS A 304 13.14 -18.72 -10.27
N ASN A 305 12.00 -18.17 -10.65
CA ASN A 305 11.85 -17.05 -11.58
C ASN A 305 10.52 -16.32 -11.34
N VAL A 306 10.20 -15.33 -12.18
CA VAL A 306 8.96 -14.55 -12.09
C VAL A 306 7.69 -15.41 -12.28
N ASP A 307 7.74 -16.45 -13.10
CA ASP A 307 6.58 -17.34 -13.30
C ASP A 307 6.29 -18.16 -12.05
N GLY A 308 7.33 -18.56 -11.30
CA GLY A 308 7.17 -19.18 -9.99
C GLY A 308 6.53 -18.26 -8.96
N ILE A 309 6.87 -16.97 -8.97
CA ILE A 309 6.20 -15.95 -8.14
C ILE A 309 4.73 -15.81 -8.56
N LYS A 310 4.45 -15.68 -9.85
CA LYS A 310 3.07 -15.57 -10.36
C LYS A 310 2.21 -16.78 -9.99
N ALA A 311 2.74 -17.99 -10.19
CA ALA A 311 2.04 -19.21 -9.79
C ALA A 311 1.78 -19.34 -8.28
N HIS A 312 2.70 -18.80 -7.45
CA HIS A 312 2.51 -18.71 -6.01
C HIS A 312 1.43 -17.70 -5.66
N MET A 313 1.42 -16.54 -6.32
CA MET A 313 0.42 -15.50 -6.09
C MET A 313 -0.98 -15.88 -6.58
N GLU A 314 -1.12 -16.71 -7.60
CA GLU A 314 -2.41 -17.30 -7.98
C GLU A 314 -3.02 -18.11 -6.82
N LYS A 315 -2.21 -18.91 -6.12
CA LYS A 315 -2.67 -19.66 -4.93
C LYS A 315 -3.05 -18.72 -3.79
N GLN A 316 -2.30 -17.63 -3.60
CA GLN A 316 -2.65 -16.60 -2.64
C GLN A 316 -4.00 -15.95 -2.98
N ALA A 317 -4.20 -15.60 -4.26
CA ALA A 317 -5.45 -15.01 -4.74
C ALA A 317 -6.66 -15.94 -4.47
N ASP A 318 -6.52 -17.25 -4.68
CA ASP A 318 -7.58 -18.22 -4.41
C ASP A 318 -8.00 -18.25 -2.93
N LEU A 319 -7.11 -17.93 -2.00
CA LEU A 319 -7.42 -17.83 -0.57
C LEU A 319 -8.09 -16.50 -0.18
N ILE A 320 -7.67 -15.39 -0.80
CA ILE A 320 -8.14 -14.06 -0.37
C ILE A 320 -9.31 -13.53 -1.20
N ARG A 321 -9.47 -13.90 -2.47
CA ARG A 321 -10.59 -13.48 -3.33
C ARG A 321 -11.95 -13.74 -2.68
N PRO A 322 -12.26 -14.93 -2.13
CA PRO A 322 -13.55 -15.18 -1.48
C PRO A 322 -13.81 -14.24 -0.29
N LYS A 323 -12.76 -13.75 0.37
CA LYS A 323 -12.87 -12.80 1.48
C LYS A 323 -13.31 -11.41 0.99
N PHE A 324 -12.77 -10.96 -0.15
CA PHE A 324 -13.21 -9.72 -0.78
C PHE A 324 -14.65 -9.81 -1.27
N GLU A 325 -14.97 -10.87 -2.01
CA GLU A 325 -16.30 -11.12 -2.55
C GLU A 325 -17.36 -11.19 -1.45
N LEU A 326 -17.04 -11.80 -0.30
CA LEU A 326 -17.93 -11.86 0.86
C LEU A 326 -18.27 -10.47 1.40
N VAL A 327 -17.25 -9.63 1.63
CA VAL A 327 -17.46 -8.27 2.14
C VAL A 327 -18.25 -7.42 1.16
N GLU A 328 -17.90 -7.46 -0.13
CA GLU A 328 -18.61 -6.72 -1.17
C GLU A 328 -20.05 -7.17 -1.32
N LYS A 329 -20.31 -8.47 -1.21
CA LYS A 329 -21.67 -9.01 -1.23
C LYS A 329 -22.49 -8.46 -0.07
N ILE A 330 -21.97 -8.50 1.16
CA ILE A 330 -22.65 -7.97 2.34
C ILE A 330 -22.92 -6.47 2.18
N PHE A 331 -21.95 -5.69 1.70
CA PHE A 331 -22.11 -4.26 1.48
C PHE A 331 -23.16 -3.97 0.39
N SER A 332 -23.14 -4.74 -0.70
CA SER A 332 -24.11 -4.60 -1.79
C SER A 332 -25.53 -4.90 -1.34
N ASP A 333 -25.71 -5.98 -0.59
CA ASP A 333 -27.02 -6.41 -0.11
C ASP A 333 -27.60 -5.42 0.91
N GLU A 334 -26.74 -4.84 1.78
CA GLU A 334 -27.21 -4.08 2.95
C GLU A 334 -27.04 -2.56 2.84
N LEU A 335 -26.10 -2.05 2.05
CA LEU A 335 -25.79 -0.62 2.01
C LEU A 335 -26.07 0.03 0.67
N ALA A 336 -25.78 -0.63 -0.46
CA ALA A 336 -25.89 -0.01 -1.78
C ALA A 336 -27.28 0.56 -2.09
N SER A 337 -28.33 -0.23 -1.82
CA SER A 337 -29.73 0.19 -2.08
C SER A 337 -30.23 1.29 -1.12
N ARG A 338 -29.51 1.54 -0.03
CA ARG A 338 -29.86 2.56 0.98
C ARG A 338 -29.18 3.90 0.71
N GLY A 339 -28.19 3.95 -0.20
CA GLY A 339 -27.46 5.18 -0.54
C GLY A 339 -26.60 5.72 0.61
N ILE A 340 -26.07 4.84 1.48
CA ILE A 340 -25.33 5.22 2.69
C ILE A 340 -23.87 4.78 2.69
N GLY A 341 -23.32 4.51 1.53
CA GLY A 341 -21.90 4.22 1.37
C GLY A 341 -21.56 3.82 -0.05
N THR A 342 -20.32 4.06 -0.41
CA THR A 342 -19.75 3.66 -1.70
C THR A 342 -18.39 2.97 -1.49
N TRP A 343 -18.00 2.14 -2.43
CA TRP A 343 -16.68 1.50 -2.44
C TRP A 343 -16.32 1.13 -3.89
N MET A 344 -15.03 1.01 -4.16
CA MET A 344 -14.56 0.48 -5.43
C MET A 344 -14.47 -1.05 -5.35
N HIS A 345 -14.77 -1.73 -6.45
CA HIS A 345 -14.49 -3.15 -6.59
C HIS A 345 -12.98 -3.35 -6.81
N PRO A 346 -12.23 -3.95 -5.86
CA PRO A 346 -10.79 -4.10 -6.01
C PRO A 346 -10.45 -5.31 -6.89
N LEU A 347 -9.66 -5.09 -7.94
CA LEU A 347 -9.12 -6.16 -8.78
C LEU A 347 -7.84 -6.78 -8.21
N GLY A 348 -7.35 -6.25 -7.11
CA GLY A 348 -6.12 -6.69 -6.44
C GLY A 348 -5.82 -5.91 -5.16
N GLY A 349 -4.65 -6.20 -4.57
CA GLY A 349 -4.23 -5.58 -3.32
C GLY A 349 -4.80 -6.23 -2.07
N TYR A 350 -4.93 -5.45 -0.99
CA TYR A 350 -5.21 -5.97 0.35
C TYR A 350 -6.36 -5.24 1.08
N PHE A 351 -7.02 -4.29 0.42
CA PHE A 351 -7.98 -3.41 1.07
C PHE A 351 -9.23 -3.15 0.24
N ILE A 352 -10.31 -2.81 0.93
CA ILE A 352 -11.49 -2.16 0.39
C ILE A 352 -11.57 -0.79 1.06
N SER A 353 -11.68 0.27 0.27
CA SER A 353 -11.94 1.62 0.74
C SER A 353 -13.43 1.86 0.76
N PHE A 354 -14.01 2.00 1.92
CA PHE A 354 -15.42 2.35 2.11
C PHE A 354 -15.56 3.85 2.37
N GLU A 355 -16.42 4.51 1.64
CA GLU A 355 -16.75 5.91 1.83
C GLU A 355 -18.15 6.03 2.45
N ALA A 356 -18.19 6.38 3.73
CA ALA A 356 -19.42 6.62 4.50
C ALA A 356 -19.99 8.01 4.18
N PRO A 357 -21.25 8.30 4.60
CA PRO A 357 -21.75 9.66 4.59
C PRO A 357 -20.81 10.61 5.34
N GLU A 358 -20.66 11.82 4.83
CA GLU A 358 -19.74 12.84 5.36
C GLU A 358 -19.96 13.09 6.87
N GLY A 359 -18.89 13.13 7.66
CA GLY A 359 -18.94 13.31 9.12
C GLY A 359 -19.20 12.04 9.93
N CYS A 360 -19.25 10.85 9.30
CA CYS A 360 -19.66 9.62 9.98
C CYS A 360 -18.51 8.64 10.29
N ALA A 361 -17.33 8.76 9.64
CA ALA A 361 -16.32 7.72 9.72
C ALA A 361 -15.77 7.49 11.14
N LYS A 362 -15.50 8.55 11.89
CA LYS A 362 -14.98 8.44 13.27
C LYS A 362 -15.96 7.73 14.18
N GLU A 363 -17.24 8.09 14.08
CA GLU A 363 -18.28 7.47 14.90
C GLU A 363 -18.49 6.01 14.54
N ILE A 364 -18.53 5.66 13.24
CA ILE A 364 -18.61 4.28 12.77
C ILE A 364 -17.43 3.46 13.33
N VAL A 365 -16.20 3.94 13.20
CA VAL A 365 -15.00 3.22 13.70
C VAL A 365 -15.06 3.05 15.23
N SER A 366 -15.50 4.07 15.96
CA SER A 366 -15.67 4.01 17.43
C SER A 366 -16.69 2.96 17.84
N LYS A 367 -17.88 3.00 17.23
CA LYS A 367 -18.97 2.05 17.53
C LYS A 367 -18.64 0.62 17.13
N CYS A 368 -17.95 0.41 16.00
CA CYS A 368 -17.42 -0.91 15.63
C CYS A 368 -16.48 -1.46 16.72
N LYS A 369 -15.56 -0.64 17.23
CA LYS A 369 -14.67 -1.02 18.31
C LYS A 369 -15.40 -1.37 19.60
N GLU A 370 -16.43 -0.61 19.99
CA GLU A 370 -17.28 -0.91 21.13
C GLU A 370 -18.02 -2.25 20.98
N ALA A 371 -18.40 -2.59 19.74
CA ALA A 371 -19.04 -3.86 19.40
C ALA A 371 -18.04 -5.03 19.20
N GLY A 372 -16.74 -4.81 19.46
CA GLY A 372 -15.70 -5.83 19.37
C GLY A 372 -15.10 -6.02 17.98
N VAL A 373 -15.29 -5.08 17.04
CA VAL A 373 -14.66 -5.10 15.71
C VAL A 373 -13.66 -3.97 15.59
N VAL A 374 -12.38 -4.32 15.47
CA VAL A 374 -11.28 -3.36 15.31
C VAL A 374 -11.09 -3.02 13.84
N LEU A 375 -11.15 -1.73 13.53
CA LEU A 375 -10.83 -1.15 12.22
C LEU A 375 -9.59 -0.26 12.33
N THR A 376 -9.01 0.09 11.18
CA THR A 376 -8.00 1.16 11.13
C THR A 376 -8.64 2.47 11.62
N GLY A 377 -7.92 3.25 12.42
CA GLY A 377 -8.44 4.52 12.94
C GLY A 377 -8.90 5.45 11.81
N ALA A 378 -10.04 6.07 11.96
CA ALA A 378 -10.56 7.05 11.01
C ALA A 378 -9.55 8.19 10.82
N GLY A 379 -9.43 8.67 9.57
CA GLY A 379 -8.44 9.67 9.19
C GLY A 379 -7.04 9.12 8.89
N SER A 380 -6.70 7.88 9.29
CA SER A 380 -5.37 7.31 9.03
C SER A 380 -4.92 7.37 7.56
N PRO A 381 -5.80 7.22 6.55
CA PRO A 381 -5.43 7.37 5.15
C PRO A 381 -5.14 8.81 4.69
N PHE A 382 -4.98 9.74 5.61
CA PHE A 382 -4.71 11.16 5.33
C PHE A 382 -3.53 11.68 6.13
N PRO A 383 -2.75 12.65 5.59
CA PRO A 383 -1.75 13.39 6.34
C PRO A 383 -2.29 13.92 7.67
N TYR A 384 -1.45 13.85 8.71
CA TYR A 384 -1.80 14.30 10.07
C TYR A 384 -3.06 13.62 10.64
N LYS A 385 -3.50 12.49 10.05
CA LYS A 385 -4.71 11.74 10.39
C LYS A 385 -5.99 12.60 10.31
N LYS A 386 -6.03 13.53 9.36
CA LYS A 386 -7.14 14.47 9.16
C LYS A 386 -7.81 14.21 7.82
N ASP A 387 -8.88 13.42 7.84
CA ASP A 387 -9.82 13.32 6.73
C ASP A 387 -10.71 14.56 6.74
N PRO A 388 -10.67 15.42 5.70
CA PRO A 388 -11.48 16.64 5.67
C PRO A 388 -12.98 16.39 5.69
N LYS A 389 -13.42 15.25 5.15
CA LYS A 389 -14.83 14.86 5.05
C LYS A 389 -15.26 13.92 6.16
N ASP A 390 -14.32 13.34 6.91
CA ASP A 390 -14.60 12.31 7.90
C ASP A 390 -15.49 11.19 7.33
N SER A 391 -15.11 10.66 6.16
CA SER A 391 -15.92 9.69 5.40
C SER A 391 -15.19 8.39 5.06
N VAL A 392 -13.86 8.39 5.00
CA VAL A 392 -13.09 7.24 4.50
C VAL A 392 -12.77 6.25 5.61
N ILE A 393 -13.14 4.98 5.39
CA ILE A 393 -12.86 3.84 6.28
C ILE A 393 -12.14 2.76 5.47
N ARG A 394 -10.95 2.35 5.93
CA ARG A 394 -10.17 1.27 5.33
C ARG A 394 -10.56 -0.07 5.94
N ILE A 395 -11.01 -1.01 5.11
CA ILE A 395 -11.35 -2.39 5.47
C ILE A 395 -10.22 -3.31 4.99
N ALA A 396 -9.71 -4.17 5.86
CA ALA A 396 -8.67 -5.16 5.56
C ALA A 396 -9.23 -6.59 5.69
N PRO A 397 -9.73 -7.21 4.60
CA PRO A 397 -10.39 -8.52 4.68
C PRO A 397 -9.42 -9.70 4.72
N THR A 398 -8.13 -9.50 4.47
CA THR A 398 -7.18 -10.59 4.20
C THR A 398 -6.81 -11.44 5.42
N TYR A 399 -6.77 -10.84 6.61
CA TYR A 399 -6.27 -11.50 7.83
C TYR A 399 -7.26 -12.44 8.51
N PRO A 400 -8.55 -12.05 8.76
CA PRO A 400 -9.49 -12.93 9.46
C PRO A 400 -9.89 -14.14 8.61
N SER A 401 -10.36 -15.19 9.26
CA SER A 401 -11.05 -16.30 8.59
C SER A 401 -12.36 -15.81 7.93
N LEU A 402 -12.92 -16.59 6.98
CA LEU A 402 -14.19 -16.21 6.33
C LEU A 402 -15.33 -16.04 7.36
N ALA A 403 -15.41 -16.91 8.37
CA ALA A 403 -16.46 -16.84 9.39
C ALA A 403 -16.31 -15.60 10.30
N GLU A 404 -15.08 -15.26 10.70
CA GLU A 404 -14.81 -14.04 11.46
C GLU A 404 -15.09 -12.78 10.62
N LEU A 405 -14.72 -12.84 9.35
CA LEU A 405 -14.93 -11.73 8.41
C LEU A 405 -16.41 -11.46 8.15
N GLU A 406 -17.21 -12.52 7.99
CA GLU A 406 -18.66 -12.42 7.85
C GLU A 406 -19.30 -11.74 9.06
N GLN A 407 -18.93 -12.19 10.27
CA GLN A 407 -19.40 -11.55 11.50
C GLN A 407 -18.98 -10.08 11.58
N ALA A 408 -17.73 -9.78 11.29
CA ALA A 408 -17.19 -8.42 11.36
C ALA A 408 -17.85 -7.49 10.33
N ALA A 409 -18.08 -7.96 9.10
CA ALA A 409 -18.76 -7.20 8.06
C ALA A 409 -20.24 -6.94 8.40
N ASN A 410 -20.93 -7.91 8.98
CA ASN A 410 -22.32 -7.72 9.44
C ASN A 410 -22.39 -6.70 10.58
N VAL A 411 -21.48 -6.74 11.55
CA VAL A 411 -21.40 -5.70 12.60
C VAL A 411 -21.15 -4.34 11.99
N PHE A 412 -20.19 -4.25 11.05
CA PHE A 412 -19.88 -3.00 10.36
C PHE A 412 -21.11 -2.41 9.67
N VAL A 413 -21.87 -3.21 8.95
CA VAL A 413 -23.08 -2.80 8.24
C VAL A 413 -24.15 -2.28 9.20
N VAL A 414 -24.40 -2.95 10.32
CA VAL A 414 -25.34 -2.49 11.35
C VAL A 414 -24.93 -1.12 11.89
N VAL A 415 -23.63 -0.95 12.17
CA VAL A 415 -23.10 0.33 12.68
C VAL A 415 -23.20 1.43 11.63
N VAL A 416 -22.85 1.16 10.37
CA VAL A 416 -22.98 2.15 9.27
C VAL A 416 -24.42 2.61 9.12
N ARG A 417 -25.37 1.68 9.08
CA ARG A 417 -26.80 1.98 8.99
C ARG A 417 -27.27 2.81 10.16
N MET A 418 -26.86 2.46 11.37
CA MET A 418 -27.25 3.16 12.59
C MET A 418 -26.75 4.61 12.60
N VAL A 419 -25.44 4.83 12.32
CA VAL A 419 -24.83 6.17 12.31
C VAL A 419 -25.41 7.01 11.17
N ALA A 420 -25.61 6.42 10.00
CA ALA A 420 -26.26 7.12 8.88
C ALA A 420 -27.70 7.53 9.22
N ALA A 421 -28.50 6.65 9.83
CA ALA A 421 -29.87 6.99 10.25
C ALA A 421 -29.88 8.14 11.28
N GLU A 422 -28.96 8.14 12.25
CA GLU A 422 -28.80 9.24 13.21
C GLU A 422 -28.49 10.56 12.53
N LYS A 423 -27.57 10.54 11.54
CA LYS A 423 -27.22 11.71 10.73
C LYS A 423 -28.44 12.26 9.98
N PHE A 424 -29.12 11.43 9.18
CA PHE A 424 -30.26 11.88 8.36
C PHE A 424 -31.49 12.31 9.19
N LEU A 425 -31.62 11.85 10.42
CA LEU A 425 -32.64 12.35 11.34
C LEU A 425 -32.30 13.72 11.93
N ALA A 426 -31.01 14.06 12.02
CA ALA A 426 -30.52 15.34 12.52
C ALA A 426 -30.58 16.47 11.48
N GLU A 427 -30.61 16.12 10.21
CA GLU A 427 -30.79 17.03 9.06
C GLU A 427 -32.30 17.33 8.84
#